data_ae5448580c5ae3687d1c93928c9a49b8
#
_entry.id   ae5448580c5ae3687d1c93928c9a49b8
#
_cell.length_a   1.000
_cell.length_b   1.000
_cell.length_c   1.000
_cell.angle_alpha   90.00
_cell.angle_beta   90.00
_cell.angle_gamma   90.00
#
_symmetry.space_group_name_H-M   'P 1'
#
loop_
_entity.id
_entity.type
_entity.pdbx_description
1 polymer ?
#
loop_
_entity_poly.entity_id
_entity_poly.type
_entity_poly.pdbx_seq_one_letter_code
_entity_poly.pdbx_strand_id
1 'polypeptide(L)'
;MASEIKRRFTDTEMQIVRETDLLELLTHLGYQVKRIGRYHTTAEMDSLRIKDRRKWFRYSQNTGGDAITFLQQFCGKSFPEAVEYLLTFHWKARDAPIPQPKPISPKQEFSLPPRNADDRRVFAYLRKRGIAAQVIRQFMNSGLLYEDAVHHN
;
A
#
# COMPACT_ATOMS: atom_id res chain seq x y z
N MET A 1 -10.41 42.25 1.31
CA MET A 1 -10.57 40.91 0.71
C MET A 1 -9.46 40.74 -0.32
N ALA A 2 -8.44 39.99 0.04
CA ALA A 2 -7.35 39.67 -0.89
C ALA A 2 -7.90 38.63 -1.87
N SER A 3 -8.01 38.99 -3.15
CA SER A 3 -8.31 38.07 -4.22
C SER A 3 -7.12 37.11 -4.34
N GLU A 4 -7.35 35.82 -4.00
CA GLU A 4 -6.41 34.74 -4.33
C GLU A 4 -6.17 34.78 -5.84
N ILE A 5 -4.99 35.25 -6.22
CA ILE A 5 -4.52 35.15 -7.59
C ILE A 5 -4.33 33.65 -7.85
N LYS A 6 -5.29 33.01 -8.52
CA LYS A 6 -5.22 31.63 -8.97
C LYS A 6 -4.02 31.51 -9.90
N ARG A 7 -2.88 31.04 -9.37
CA ARG A 7 -1.66 30.81 -10.16
C ARG A 7 -1.98 29.82 -11.28
N ARG A 8 -1.81 30.23 -12.51
CA ARG A 8 -1.88 29.34 -13.68
C ARG A 8 -0.51 28.70 -13.86
N PHE A 9 -0.48 27.36 -13.87
CA PHE A 9 0.73 26.60 -14.19
C PHE A 9 0.90 26.53 -15.71
N THR A 10 2.13 26.57 -16.17
CA THR A 10 2.48 26.43 -17.60
C THR A 10 2.38 24.96 -18.02
N ASP A 11 2.22 24.71 -19.32
CA ASP A 11 2.18 23.35 -19.87
C ASP A 11 3.47 22.57 -19.54
N THR A 12 4.62 23.25 -19.56
CA THR A 12 5.92 22.68 -19.18
C THR A 12 5.95 22.25 -17.73
N GLU A 13 5.49 23.10 -16.80
CA GLU A 13 5.38 22.77 -15.39
C GLU A 13 4.45 21.56 -15.17
N MET A 14 3.33 21.54 -15.83
CA MET A 14 2.37 20.43 -15.77
C MET A 14 2.95 19.13 -16.32
N GLN A 15 3.74 19.19 -17.38
CA GLN A 15 4.41 18.03 -17.94
C GLN A 15 5.42 17.45 -16.96
N ILE A 16 6.29 18.29 -16.37
CA ILE A 16 7.26 17.87 -15.34
C ILE A 16 6.55 17.15 -14.18
N VAL A 17 5.47 17.72 -13.70
CA VAL A 17 4.71 17.17 -12.58
C VAL A 17 4.05 15.82 -12.95
N ARG A 18 3.53 15.66 -14.16
CA ARG A 18 2.94 14.39 -14.65
C ARG A 18 3.97 13.28 -14.83
N GLU A 19 5.22 13.65 -15.05
CA GLU A 19 6.34 12.70 -15.21
C GLU A 19 6.98 12.31 -13.88
N THR A 20 6.46 12.79 -12.74
CA THR A 20 6.96 12.47 -11.41
C THR A 20 7.02 10.97 -11.17
N ASP A 21 8.17 10.49 -10.72
CA ASP A 21 8.34 9.13 -10.26
C ASP A 21 7.65 8.93 -8.90
N LEU A 22 6.57 8.16 -8.90
CA LEU A 22 5.81 7.89 -7.68
C LEU A 22 6.60 7.11 -6.63
N LEU A 23 7.56 6.27 -7.01
CA LEU A 23 8.33 5.50 -6.05
C LEU A 23 9.29 6.42 -5.28
N GLU A 24 9.93 7.35 -5.98
CA GLU A 24 10.80 8.36 -5.37
C GLU A 24 10.00 9.31 -4.48
N LEU A 25 8.84 9.78 -4.98
CA LEU A 25 7.94 10.63 -4.21
C LEU A 25 7.48 9.95 -2.91
N LEU A 26 7.01 8.70 -3.00
CA LEU A 26 6.55 7.94 -1.84
C LEU A 26 7.66 7.70 -0.82
N THR A 27 8.86 7.37 -1.30
CA THR A 27 10.04 7.22 -0.45
C THR A 27 10.37 8.55 0.25
N HIS A 28 10.30 9.67 -0.46
CA HIS A 28 10.51 11.01 0.10
C HIS A 28 9.45 11.37 1.15
N LEU A 29 8.21 10.95 0.96
CA LEU A 29 7.12 11.11 1.92
C LEU A 29 7.21 10.15 3.12
N GLY A 30 8.20 9.24 3.15
CA GLY A 30 8.43 8.30 4.25
C GLY A 30 7.72 6.96 4.12
N TYR A 31 7.06 6.68 3.01
CA TYR A 31 6.45 5.37 2.77
C TYR A 31 7.50 4.31 2.44
N GLN A 32 7.29 3.10 2.93
CA GLN A 32 8.15 1.95 2.61
C GLN A 32 7.66 1.27 1.33
N VAL A 33 8.31 1.58 0.21
CA VAL A 33 7.97 1.00 -1.10
C VAL A 33 8.47 -0.44 -1.19
N LYS A 34 7.61 -1.35 -1.66
CA LYS A 34 7.90 -2.77 -1.87
C LYS A 34 7.51 -3.19 -3.29
N ARG A 35 8.23 -4.15 -3.88
CA ARG A 35 7.87 -4.73 -5.16
C ARG A 35 6.95 -5.96 -4.97
N ILE A 36 5.87 -6.02 -5.75
CA ILE A 36 4.96 -7.16 -5.82
C ILE A 36 4.78 -7.54 -7.30
N GLY A 37 5.46 -8.59 -7.73
CA GLY A 37 5.45 -9.01 -9.13
C GLY A 37 5.90 -7.90 -10.07
N ARG A 38 5.03 -7.48 -10.99
CA ARG A 38 5.26 -6.38 -11.92
C ARG A 38 4.87 -5.00 -11.40
N TYR A 39 4.27 -4.92 -10.23
CA TYR A 39 3.83 -3.68 -9.59
C TYR A 39 4.68 -3.34 -8.37
N HIS A 40 4.46 -2.14 -7.81
CA HIS A 40 4.95 -1.76 -6.50
C HIS A 40 3.76 -1.47 -5.56
N THR A 41 4.01 -1.56 -4.27
CA THR A 41 3.08 -1.21 -3.20
C THR A 41 3.85 -0.52 -2.07
N THR A 42 3.17 -0.10 -1.02
CA THR A 42 3.82 0.36 0.21
C THR A 42 3.46 -0.55 1.37
N ALA A 43 4.29 -0.57 2.41
CA ALA A 43 4.03 -1.36 3.61
C ALA A 43 2.76 -0.88 4.34
N GLU A 44 2.49 0.42 4.26
CA GLU A 44 1.40 1.10 4.94
C GLU A 44 0.05 0.94 4.21
N MET A 45 0.10 0.60 2.91
CA MET A 45 -1.10 0.51 2.07
C MET A 45 -1.05 -0.73 1.18
N ASP A 46 -1.32 -1.91 1.73
CA ASP A 46 -1.23 -3.20 1.01
C ASP A 46 -2.14 -3.30 -0.22
N SER A 47 -3.25 -2.57 -0.24
CA SER A 47 -4.18 -2.53 -1.38
C SER A 47 -3.76 -1.56 -2.49
N LEU A 48 -2.69 -0.78 -2.30
CA LEU A 48 -2.14 0.12 -3.30
C LEU A 48 -1.34 -0.69 -4.34
N ARG A 49 -1.50 -0.35 -5.61
CA ARG A 49 -0.65 -0.84 -6.71
C ARG A 49 -0.16 0.32 -7.53
N ILE A 50 1.14 0.36 -7.77
CA ILE A 50 1.79 1.38 -8.59
C ILE A 50 2.26 0.71 -9.87
N LYS A 51 1.80 1.24 -10.99
CA LYS A 51 2.13 0.79 -12.34
C LYS A 51 3.01 1.82 -13.04
N ASP A 52 4.03 1.35 -13.77
CA ASP A 52 4.91 2.15 -14.62
C ASP A 52 5.53 3.35 -13.87
N ARG A 53 5.66 3.27 -12.54
CA ARG A 53 6.19 4.30 -11.63
C ARG A 53 5.45 5.64 -11.67
N ARG A 54 4.32 5.76 -12.40
CA ARG A 54 3.60 7.02 -12.65
C ARG A 54 2.13 6.99 -12.28
N LYS A 55 1.54 5.80 -12.20
CA LYS A 55 0.12 5.61 -11.91
C LYS A 55 -0.05 4.73 -10.70
N TRP A 56 -1.03 5.05 -9.87
CA TRP A 56 -1.40 4.24 -8.72
C TRP A 56 -2.89 3.91 -8.75
N PHE A 57 -3.24 2.81 -8.12
CA PHE A 57 -4.62 2.40 -7.88
C PHE A 57 -4.71 1.75 -6.51
N ARG A 58 -5.69 2.15 -5.71
CA ARG A 58 -5.97 1.58 -4.38
C ARG A 58 -7.28 0.79 -4.41
N TYR A 59 -7.18 -0.52 -4.37
CA TYR A 59 -8.32 -1.44 -4.50
C TYR A 59 -9.33 -1.30 -3.36
N SER A 60 -8.89 -1.06 -2.11
CA SER A 60 -9.77 -0.93 -0.96
C SER A 60 -10.69 0.29 -1.03
N GLN A 61 -10.33 1.31 -1.80
CA GLN A 61 -11.10 2.55 -1.96
C GLN A 61 -11.63 2.74 -3.38
N ASN A 62 -11.27 1.85 -4.30
CA ASN A 62 -11.60 1.93 -5.73
C ASN A 62 -11.21 3.28 -6.36
N THR A 63 -10.05 3.81 -5.97
CA THR A 63 -9.54 5.11 -6.43
C THR A 63 -8.14 4.97 -6.99
N GLY A 64 -7.78 5.85 -7.92
CA GLY A 64 -6.47 5.84 -8.54
C GLY A 64 -6.14 7.16 -9.23
N GLY A 65 -4.89 7.27 -9.67
CA GLY A 65 -4.44 8.47 -10.37
C GLY A 65 -2.93 8.55 -10.55
N ASP A 66 -2.42 9.77 -10.47
CA ASP A 66 -1.01 10.13 -10.59
C ASP A 66 -0.45 10.76 -9.30
N ALA A 67 0.74 11.36 -9.38
CA ALA A 67 1.37 12.01 -8.23
C ALA A 67 0.54 13.17 -7.67
N ILE A 68 -0.14 13.94 -8.52
CA ILE A 68 -0.99 15.06 -8.09
C ILE A 68 -2.15 14.54 -7.26
N THR A 69 -2.89 13.58 -7.81
CA THR A 69 -4.05 12.98 -7.14
C THR A 69 -3.65 12.23 -5.87
N PHE A 70 -2.45 11.65 -5.82
CA PHE A 70 -1.92 11.05 -4.60
C PHE A 70 -1.78 12.08 -3.48
N LEU A 71 -1.13 13.21 -3.77
CA LEU A 71 -0.95 14.29 -2.79
C LEU A 71 -2.28 14.91 -2.34
N GLN A 72 -3.24 15.02 -3.25
CA GLN A 72 -4.58 15.51 -2.89
C GLN A 72 -5.30 14.54 -1.95
N GLN A 73 -5.28 13.25 -2.26
CA GLN A 73 -6.07 12.24 -1.53
C GLN A 73 -5.44 11.82 -0.20
N PHE A 74 -4.11 11.69 -0.14
CA PHE A 74 -3.41 11.13 1.02
C PHE A 74 -2.63 12.17 1.84
N CYS A 75 -2.34 13.34 1.25
CA CYS A 75 -1.62 14.41 1.93
C CYS A 75 -2.49 15.66 2.15
N GLY A 76 -3.78 15.62 1.79
CA GLY A 76 -4.74 16.70 2.01
C GLY A 76 -4.42 18.01 1.25
N LYS A 77 -3.60 17.94 0.19
CA LYS A 77 -3.21 19.13 -0.58
C LYS A 77 -4.29 19.49 -1.59
N SER A 78 -4.51 20.79 -1.79
CA SER A 78 -5.26 21.28 -2.95
C SER A 78 -4.48 21.04 -4.25
N PHE A 79 -5.13 21.13 -5.40
CA PHE A 79 -4.46 20.97 -6.69
C PHE A 79 -3.26 21.91 -6.87
N PRO A 80 -3.36 23.24 -6.61
CA PRO A 80 -2.21 24.13 -6.73
C PRO A 80 -1.06 23.76 -5.79
N GLU A 81 -1.37 23.45 -4.52
CA GLU A 81 -0.35 23.04 -3.53
C GLU A 81 0.34 21.72 -3.92
N ALA A 82 -0.40 20.78 -4.48
CA ALA A 82 0.18 19.53 -4.96
C ALA A 82 1.14 19.77 -6.13
N VAL A 83 0.77 20.62 -7.09
CA VAL A 83 1.63 20.98 -8.23
C VAL A 83 2.88 21.72 -7.75
N GLU A 84 2.75 22.73 -6.89
CA GLU A 84 3.89 23.46 -6.33
C GLU A 84 4.84 22.56 -5.53
N TYR A 85 4.29 21.64 -4.75
CA TYR A 85 5.07 20.64 -4.01
C TYR A 85 5.89 19.77 -4.96
N LEU A 86 5.28 19.26 -6.04
CA LEU A 86 5.95 18.42 -7.02
C LEU A 86 7.02 19.16 -7.82
N LEU A 87 6.78 20.41 -8.19
CA LEU A 87 7.79 21.24 -8.83
C LEU A 87 8.99 21.46 -7.91
N THR A 88 8.74 21.76 -6.63
CA THR A 88 9.80 21.90 -5.62
C THR A 88 10.56 20.58 -5.40
N PHE A 89 9.85 19.45 -5.40
CA PHE A 89 10.42 18.11 -5.30
C PHE A 89 11.38 17.83 -6.47
N HIS A 90 10.98 18.12 -7.70
CA HIS A 90 11.84 17.96 -8.87
C HIS A 90 13.09 18.83 -8.84
N TRP A 91 13.00 20.06 -8.34
CA TRP A 91 14.16 20.96 -8.23
C TRP A 91 15.11 20.53 -7.12
N LYS A 92 14.60 20.13 -5.96
CA LYS A 92 15.42 19.62 -4.84
C LYS A 92 16.04 18.25 -5.12
N ALA A 93 15.38 17.40 -5.89
CA ALA A 93 15.92 16.09 -6.27
C ALA A 93 17.18 16.18 -7.17
N ARG A 94 17.41 17.32 -7.80
CA ARG A 94 18.65 17.58 -8.56
C ARG A 94 19.85 17.91 -7.68
N ASP A 95 19.62 18.42 -6.45
CA ASP A 95 20.67 18.88 -5.55
C ASP A 95 20.84 18.01 -4.28
N ALA A 96 20.02 16.99 -4.09
CA ALA A 96 20.07 16.16 -2.90
C ALA A 96 20.97 14.92 -3.09
N PRO A 97 21.88 14.61 -2.13
CA PRO A 97 22.55 13.31 -2.11
C PRO A 97 21.51 12.19 -2.00
N ILE A 98 21.72 11.13 -2.78
CA ILE A 98 20.83 9.94 -2.83
C ILE A 98 20.59 9.45 -1.40
N PRO A 99 19.35 9.39 -0.91
CA PRO A 99 19.07 8.84 0.42
C PRO A 99 19.53 7.38 0.47
N GLN A 100 20.46 7.08 1.39
CA GLN A 100 20.83 5.70 1.64
C GLN A 100 19.61 4.93 2.13
N PRO A 101 19.37 3.71 1.64
CA PRO A 101 18.26 2.89 2.10
C PRO A 101 18.41 2.65 3.60
N LYS A 102 17.38 3.02 4.37
CA LYS A 102 17.33 2.66 5.80
C LYS A 102 17.48 1.16 5.94
N PRO A 103 18.26 0.67 6.92
CA PRO A 103 18.46 -0.76 7.12
C PRO A 103 17.08 -1.43 7.26
N ILE A 104 16.87 -2.45 6.43
CA ILE A 104 15.66 -3.27 6.44
C ILE A 104 15.59 -3.91 7.83
N SER A 105 14.57 -3.57 8.61
CA SER A 105 14.29 -4.27 9.87
C SER A 105 14.25 -5.77 9.59
N PRO A 106 14.87 -6.62 10.43
CA PRO A 106 14.88 -8.04 10.18
C PRO A 106 13.46 -8.55 9.98
N LYS A 107 13.23 -9.29 8.89
CA LYS A 107 11.96 -9.97 8.63
C LYS A 107 11.58 -10.71 9.91
N GLN A 108 10.47 -10.35 10.53
CA GLN A 108 9.89 -11.20 11.57
C GLN A 108 9.68 -12.58 10.95
N GLU A 109 10.32 -13.59 11.53
CA GLU A 109 10.07 -14.96 11.10
C GLU A 109 8.59 -15.28 11.27
N PHE A 110 7.99 -15.78 10.19
CA PHE A 110 6.61 -16.20 10.22
C PHE A 110 6.50 -17.38 11.19
N SER A 111 5.81 -17.18 12.30
CA SER A 111 5.46 -18.24 13.23
C SER A 111 3.96 -18.53 13.10
N LEU A 112 3.63 -19.82 13.02
CA LEU A 112 2.24 -20.25 13.03
C LEU A 112 1.60 -19.90 14.39
N PRO A 113 0.34 -19.45 14.40
CA PRO A 113 -0.38 -19.23 15.67
C PRO A 113 -0.43 -20.50 16.51
N PRO A 114 -0.41 -20.38 17.85
CA PRO A 114 -0.49 -21.54 18.72
C PRO A 114 -1.83 -22.26 18.51
N ARG A 115 -1.76 -23.59 18.41
CA ARG A 115 -2.95 -24.45 18.22
C ARG A 115 -3.78 -24.52 19.48
N ASN A 116 -5.12 -24.44 19.36
CA ASN A 116 -6.04 -24.63 20.44
C ASN A 116 -6.08 -26.12 20.89
N ALA A 117 -6.60 -26.38 22.08
CA ALA A 117 -6.74 -27.73 22.65
C ALA A 117 -7.73 -28.61 21.86
N ASP A 118 -8.73 -28.01 21.22
CA ASP A 118 -9.66 -28.70 20.33
C ASP A 118 -10.01 -27.85 19.10
N ASP A 119 -10.53 -28.50 18.07
CA ASP A 119 -10.86 -27.89 16.77
C ASP A 119 -12.40 -27.87 16.54
N ARG A 120 -13.23 -27.90 17.60
CA ARG A 120 -14.69 -28.08 17.48
C ARG A 120 -15.36 -26.90 16.80
N ARG A 121 -14.93 -25.68 17.07
CA ARG A 121 -15.53 -24.47 16.50
C ARG A 121 -15.28 -24.38 15.02
N VAL A 122 -14.04 -24.57 14.57
CA VAL A 122 -13.69 -24.56 13.15
C VAL A 122 -14.42 -25.68 12.41
N PHE A 123 -14.54 -26.87 13.02
CA PHE A 123 -15.31 -27.98 12.46
C PHE A 123 -16.79 -27.60 12.28
N ALA A 124 -17.44 -27.10 13.33
CA ALA A 124 -18.84 -26.68 13.30
C ALA A 124 -19.09 -25.56 12.29
N TYR A 125 -18.18 -24.57 12.22
CA TYR A 125 -18.26 -23.48 11.27
C TYR A 125 -18.22 -23.95 9.81
N LEU A 126 -17.28 -24.83 9.49
CA LEU A 126 -17.13 -25.36 8.13
C LEU A 126 -18.28 -26.29 7.74
N ARG A 127 -18.80 -27.07 8.71
CA ARG A 127 -20.01 -27.87 8.52
C ARG A 127 -21.23 -27.01 8.21
N LYS A 128 -21.41 -25.90 8.92
CA LYS A 128 -22.49 -24.94 8.66
C LYS A 128 -22.39 -24.30 7.27
N ARG A 129 -21.20 -24.21 6.72
CA ARG A 129 -20.95 -23.72 5.35
C ARG A 129 -21.10 -24.81 4.26
N GLY A 130 -21.55 -26.00 4.62
CA GLY A 130 -21.84 -27.08 3.67
C GLY A 130 -20.63 -27.96 3.30
N ILE A 131 -19.47 -27.78 3.96
CA ILE A 131 -18.30 -28.61 3.69
C ILE A 131 -18.51 -30.00 4.32
N ALA A 132 -18.25 -31.07 3.55
CA ALA A 132 -18.41 -32.44 4.02
C ALA A 132 -17.48 -32.73 5.21
N ALA A 133 -18.00 -33.44 6.24
CA ALA A 133 -17.24 -33.76 7.44
C ALA A 133 -15.95 -34.53 7.15
N GLN A 134 -15.96 -35.39 6.15
CA GLN A 134 -14.80 -36.19 5.73
C GLN A 134 -13.66 -35.29 5.24
N VAL A 135 -13.96 -34.28 4.43
CA VAL A 135 -12.98 -33.31 3.93
C VAL A 135 -12.38 -32.51 5.09
N ILE A 136 -13.22 -31.99 5.98
CA ILE A 136 -12.74 -31.23 7.15
C ILE A 136 -11.78 -32.07 7.98
N ARG A 137 -12.15 -33.30 8.31
CA ARG A 137 -11.30 -34.21 9.09
C ARG A 137 -9.98 -34.56 8.39
N GLN A 138 -9.99 -34.69 7.08
CA GLN A 138 -8.77 -34.94 6.31
C GLN A 138 -7.78 -33.77 6.47
N PHE A 139 -8.24 -32.53 6.35
CA PHE A 139 -7.39 -31.35 6.52
C PHE A 139 -6.93 -31.16 7.96
N MET A 140 -7.77 -31.47 8.95
CA MET A 140 -7.39 -31.46 10.37
C MET A 140 -6.31 -32.50 10.69
N ASN A 141 -6.48 -33.72 10.21
CA ASN A 141 -5.52 -34.82 10.41
C ASN A 141 -4.17 -34.55 9.74
N SER A 142 -4.16 -33.83 8.60
CA SER A 142 -2.93 -33.43 7.92
C SER A 142 -2.27 -32.18 8.54
N GLY A 143 -2.85 -31.57 9.58
CA GLY A 143 -2.34 -30.38 10.23
C GLY A 143 -2.49 -29.09 9.42
N LEU A 144 -3.20 -29.14 8.31
CA LEU A 144 -3.44 -27.99 7.42
C LEU A 144 -4.60 -27.11 7.88
N LEU A 145 -5.40 -27.61 8.81
CA LEU A 145 -6.55 -26.93 9.40
C LEU A 145 -6.55 -27.16 10.91
N TYR A 146 -6.58 -26.10 11.68
CA TYR A 146 -6.69 -26.12 13.12
C TYR A 146 -7.29 -24.81 13.64
N GLU A 147 -7.78 -24.84 14.89
CA GLU A 147 -8.26 -23.66 15.60
C GLU A 147 -7.09 -22.97 16.31
N ASP A 148 -6.95 -21.66 16.13
CA ASP A 148 -5.97 -20.84 16.81
C ASP A 148 -6.40 -20.59 18.27
N ALA A 149 -5.46 -20.72 19.23
CA ALA A 149 -5.72 -20.58 20.66
C ALA A 149 -6.00 -19.13 21.09
N VAL A 150 -5.59 -18.13 20.31
CA VAL A 150 -5.70 -16.71 20.68
C VAL A 150 -7.00 -16.09 20.14
N HIS A 151 -7.29 -16.29 18.87
CA HIS A 151 -8.43 -15.67 18.18
C HIS A 151 -9.58 -16.64 17.95
N HIS A 152 -9.37 -17.92 18.20
CA HIS A 152 -10.33 -19.01 17.97
C HIS A 152 -10.84 -19.08 16.52
N ASN A 153 -9.95 -18.78 15.58
CA ASN A 153 -10.20 -18.84 14.12
C ASN A 153 -9.78 -20.18 13.51
#